data_2843b4d6219d5fad380f9d37362ad7d0
#
_entry.id   2843b4d6219d5fad380f9d37362ad7d0
#
_cell.length_a   1.000
_cell.length_b   1.000
_cell.length_c   1.000
_cell.angle_alpha   90.00
_cell.angle_beta   90.00
_cell.angle_gamma   90.00
#
_symmetry.space_group_name_H-M   'P 1'
#
loop_
_entity.id
_entity.type
_entity.pdbx_description
1 polymer ?
#
loop_
_entity_poly.entity_id
_entity_poly.type
_entity_poly.pdbx_seq_one_letter_code
_entity_poly.pdbx_strand_id
1 'polypeptide(L)'
;MTDIKTSLPRIAAIGIAVSALGLAGCDDTGADPKLQIGANPLLPPLHQYLLPPIRIATPVEWGSQTPKVTQGLQVHALAAGLQHPRSVYVLPNGDVLVVESNGPKAPVFRPKDLITGVVQLFAGAKAKDANRITLLRDTNGDGIPDQRTVFLDHLNSPFGIALVGHDLYVANTDAIMRYPYQDGQTSITAKGTKLTDLPGGPIDHHWTKSLLASPDGSKLYVGVGSNCNVGENGLQAEYERAAIWEVDRATGAHRVFASGVRNPTGLQWEPTTGKLWAIANERDEIGPDLVPDYLTSVQDGGFYGWPYSYYGQHLDPRVQPQRPDLVARAIVPDYALSSHVAPLGFAMSSGHGFPASYESGAFVGEHGSWDRTPLNGYKVVFVPFKDGKPSGPAQDVVTGFLDTNNHTHGRPVGLAVDRTGALLIADDVGNTVWRVSSATTAPKPAS
;
A
#
# COMPACT_ATOMS: atom_id res chain seq x y z
N MET A 1 -66.54 -20.34 13.84
CA MET A 1 -65.90 -19.06 14.16
C MET A 1 -64.79 -19.38 15.13
N THR A 2 -63.64 -19.65 14.65
CA THR A 2 -62.44 -20.00 15.44
C THR A 2 -61.26 -19.17 14.94
N ASP A 3 -60.85 -18.23 15.80
CA ASP A 3 -59.69 -17.38 15.59
C ASP A 3 -58.39 -18.18 15.59
N ILE A 4 -57.66 -18.18 14.49
CA ILE A 4 -56.28 -18.70 14.40
C ILE A 4 -55.33 -17.54 14.65
N LYS A 5 -54.80 -17.47 15.85
CA LYS A 5 -53.63 -16.61 16.16
C LYS A 5 -52.37 -17.23 15.60
N THR A 6 -51.82 -16.62 14.60
CA THR A 6 -50.49 -16.94 14.05
C THR A 6 -49.43 -16.35 14.99
N SER A 7 -48.73 -17.21 15.71
CA SER A 7 -47.54 -16.85 16.48
C SER A 7 -46.31 -16.83 15.56
N LEU A 8 -45.71 -15.66 15.41
CA LEU A 8 -44.37 -15.48 14.81
C LEU A 8 -43.30 -16.00 15.79
N PRO A 9 -42.32 -16.77 15.37
CA PRO A 9 -41.23 -17.15 16.23
C PRO A 9 -40.30 -15.94 16.48
N ARG A 10 -40.07 -15.65 17.76
CA ARG A 10 -39.06 -14.70 18.24
C ARG A 10 -37.68 -15.26 17.85
N ILE A 11 -37.00 -14.60 16.91
CA ILE A 11 -35.60 -14.82 16.66
C ILE A 11 -34.85 -14.34 17.89
N ALA A 12 -34.30 -15.27 18.65
CA ALA A 12 -33.40 -14.99 19.75
C ALA A 12 -32.10 -14.39 19.16
N ALA A 13 -31.89 -13.13 19.44
CA ALA A 13 -30.58 -12.48 19.21
C ALA A 13 -29.57 -13.16 20.14
N ILE A 14 -28.72 -14.00 19.58
CA ILE A 14 -27.53 -14.51 20.27
C ILE A 14 -26.55 -13.35 20.36
N GLY A 15 -26.66 -12.62 21.47
CA GLY A 15 -25.64 -11.69 21.92
C GLY A 15 -24.39 -12.49 22.30
N ILE A 16 -23.41 -12.55 21.42
CA ILE A 16 -22.06 -12.98 21.80
C ILE A 16 -21.49 -11.85 22.67
N ALA A 17 -21.70 -12.00 23.97
CA ALA A 17 -20.92 -11.24 24.95
C ALA A 17 -19.48 -11.71 24.83
N VAL A 18 -18.66 -10.94 24.14
CA VAL A 18 -17.19 -11.03 24.25
C VAL A 18 -16.89 -10.56 25.68
N SER A 19 -16.96 -11.48 26.61
CA SER A 19 -16.42 -11.28 27.95
C SER A 19 -14.94 -11.00 27.76
N ALA A 20 -14.51 -9.78 28.04
CA ALA A 20 -13.12 -9.44 28.22
C ALA A 20 -12.56 -10.32 29.35
N LEU A 21 -12.01 -11.47 29.00
CA LEU A 21 -11.06 -12.17 29.85
C LEU A 21 -9.86 -11.27 29.95
N GLY A 22 -9.80 -10.48 31.00
CA GLY A 22 -8.60 -9.78 31.43
C GLY A 22 -7.55 -10.82 31.80
N LEU A 23 -6.88 -11.36 30.82
CA LEU A 23 -5.55 -11.89 31.00
C LEU A 23 -4.69 -10.64 31.23
N ALA A 24 -4.15 -10.50 32.45
CA ALA A 24 -3.07 -9.57 32.77
C ALA A 24 -1.88 -9.92 31.87
N GLY A 25 -1.95 -9.48 30.61
CA GLY A 25 -0.81 -9.37 29.72
C GLY A 25 0.05 -8.25 30.27
N CYS A 26 1.32 -8.48 30.42
CA CYS A 26 2.32 -7.43 30.55
C CYS A 26 1.96 -6.31 29.55
N ASP A 27 2.07 -5.08 30.00
CA ASP A 27 1.79 -3.87 29.23
C ASP A 27 2.63 -3.89 27.94
N ASP A 28 2.08 -4.46 26.87
CA ASP A 28 2.77 -4.64 25.59
C ASP A 28 2.57 -3.40 24.73
N THR A 29 2.93 -2.27 25.34
CA THR A 29 2.92 -0.95 24.73
C THR A 29 4.18 -0.80 23.91
N GLY A 30 4.04 -0.48 22.62
CA GLY A 30 5.18 -0.17 21.76
C GLY A 30 6.00 1.01 22.28
N ALA A 31 7.29 0.98 22.01
CA ALA A 31 8.21 2.09 22.30
C ALA A 31 7.90 3.34 21.44
N ASP A 32 8.62 4.42 21.65
CA ASP A 32 8.54 5.60 20.78
C ASP A 32 8.87 5.19 19.34
N PRO A 33 7.93 5.34 18.37
CA PRO A 33 8.13 4.98 16.98
C PRO A 33 9.38 5.61 16.35
N LYS A 34 9.82 6.76 16.84
CA LYS A 34 11.01 7.47 16.34
C LYS A 34 12.31 6.68 16.54
N LEU A 35 12.36 5.80 17.54
CA LEU A 35 13.52 4.93 17.77
C LEU A 35 13.69 3.87 16.69
N GLN A 36 12.67 3.66 15.89
CA GLN A 36 12.60 2.64 14.83
C GLN A 36 12.62 3.24 13.43
N ILE A 37 12.95 4.51 13.29
CA ILE A 37 13.02 5.23 12.01
C ILE A 37 14.49 5.48 11.66
N GLY A 38 14.84 5.28 10.38
CA GLY A 38 16.16 5.60 9.85
C GLY A 38 17.01 4.39 9.48
N ALA A 39 18.30 4.64 9.22
CA ALA A 39 19.23 3.60 8.77
C ALA A 39 19.62 2.59 9.87
N ASN A 40 19.48 2.96 11.14
CA ASN A 40 19.87 2.13 12.29
C ASN A 40 18.72 2.09 13.31
N PRO A 41 17.62 1.41 13.02
CA PRO A 41 16.47 1.33 13.93
C PRO A 41 16.80 0.52 15.18
N LEU A 42 16.18 0.85 16.30
CA LEU A 42 16.17 0.00 17.49
C LEU A 42 15.29 -1.23 17.22
N LEU A 43 15.89 -2.41 17.29
CA LEU A 43 15.20 -3.68 17.15
C LEU A 43 15.21 -4.39 18.53
N PRO A 44 14.08 -4.43 19.25
CA PRO A 44 13.98 -5.13 20.52
C PRO A 44 14.04 -6.65 20.32
N PRO A 45 14.20 -7.44 21.41
CA PRO A 45 13.99 -8.89 21.34
C PRO A 45 12.60 -9.23 20.84
N LEU A 46 12.51 -10.28 20.00
CA LEU A 46 11.22 -10.74 19.50
C LEU A 46 10.35 -11.30 20.65
N HIS A 47 9.05 -10.99 20.58
CA HIS A 47 8.03 -11.56 21.44
C HIS A 47 6.96 -12.21 20.57
N GLN A 48 6.96 -13.54 20.54
CA GLN A 48 6.01 -14.29 19.72
C GLN A 48 4.67 -14.43 20.42
N TYR A 49 3.63 -13.87 19.83
CA TYR A 49 2.26 -13.98 20.32
C TYR A 49 1.57 -15.26 19.82
N LEU A 50 0.74 -15.86 20.68
CA LEU A 50 -0.24 -16.85 20.25
C LEU A 50 -1.40 -16.16 19.50
N LEU A 51 -1.82 -15.00 20.00
CA LEU A 51 -2.78 -14.09 19.40
C LEU A 51 -2.21 -12.67 19.54
N PRO A 52 -1.99 -11.94 18.45
CA PRO A 52 -1.48 -10.58 18.53
C PRO A 52 -2.52 -9.66 19.19
N PRO A 53 -2.09 -8.61 19.92
CA PRO A 53 -3.00 -7.61 20.43
C PRO A 53 -3.64 -6.87 19.26
N ILE A 54 -4.94 -7.05 19.07
CA ILE A 54 -5.68 -6.40 17.99
C ILE A 54 -6.11 -5.01 18.48
N ARG A 55 -5.63 -3.97 17.76
CA ARG A 55 -6.02 -2.58 17.96
C ARG A 55 -6.43 -1.98 16.62
N ILE A 56 -7.71 -1.69 16.45
CA ILE A 56 -8.26 -1.20 15.18
C ILE A 56 -8.74 0.23 15.38
N ALA A 57 -8.33 1.13 14.47
CA ALA A 57 -8.91 2.45 14.37
C ALA A 57 -10.34 2.36 13.81
N THR A 58 -11.28 3.04 14.44
CA THR A 58 -12.69 3.06 14.01
C THR A 58 -12.87 4.02 12.85
N PRO A 59 -13.34 3.58 11.67
CA PRO A 59 -13.59 4.47 10.54
C PRO A 59 -14.69 5.47 10.84
N VAL A 60 -14.45 6.73 10.45
CA VAL A 60 -15.42 7.83 10.49
C VAL A 60 -15.28 8.64 9.20
N GLU A 61 -16.36 9.28 8.78
CA GLU A 61 -16.34 10.11 7.57
C GLU A 61 -15.54 11.40 7.78
N TRP A 62 -14.92 11.91 6.72
CA TRP A 62 -14.27 13.22 6.72
C TRP A 62 -15.26 14.37 6.97
N GLY A 63 -16.50 14.25 6.49
CA GLY A 63 -17.47 15.34 6.54
C GLY A 63 -16.92 16.61 5.85
N SER A 64 -16.84 17.72 6.59
CA SER A 64 -16.22 18.96 6.13
C SER A 64 -14.72 19.08 6.48
N GLN A 65 -14.15 18.07 7.10
CA GLN A 65 -12.73 18.07 7.49
C GLN A 65 -11.83 17.65 6.33
N THR A 66 -10.57 18.04 6.43
CA THR A 66 -9.50 17.64 5.50
C THR A 66 -8.29 17.18 6.30
N PRO A 67 -7.38 16.41 5.70
CA PRO A 67 -6.08 16.14 6.30
C PRO A 67 -5.36 17.44 6.66
N LYS A 68 -4.49 17.36 7.66
CA LYS A 68 -3.62 18.46 8.08
C LYS A 68 -2.29 18.36 7.32
N VAL A 69 -1.77 19.48 6.86
CA VAL A 69 -0.49 19.54 6.16
C VAL A 69 0.51 20.41 6.90
N THR A 70 1.79 20.14 6.68
CA THR A 70 2.89 20.97 7.22
C THR A 70 2.78 22.41 6.71
N GLN A 71 3.23 23.36 7.53
CA GLN A 71 3.25 24.78 7.19
C GLN A 71 3.92 25.02 5.82
N GLY A 72 3.31 25.88 5.00
CA GLY A 72 3.75 26.15 3.63
C GLY A 72 3.15 25.24 2.58
N LEU A 73 2.34 24.25 2.98
CA LEU A 73 1.57 23.39 2.10
C LEU A 73 0.07 23.67 2.22
N GLN A 74 -0.67 23.26 1.21
CA GLN A 74 -2.13 23.26 1.19
C GLN A 74 -2.64 21.91 0.68
N VAL A 75 -3.84 21.52 1.11
CA VAL A 75 -4.51 20.28 0.71
C VAL A 75 -5.94 20.56 0.31
N HIS A 76 -6.40 19.88 -0.73
CA HIS A 76 -7.81 19.82 -1.11
C HIS A 76 -8.15 18.44 -1.68
N ALA A 77 -9.43 18.10 -1.68
CA ALA A 77 -9.89 16.90 -2.35
C ALA A 77 -9.82 17.10 -3.87
N LEU A 78 -9.00 16.28 -4.55
CA LEU A 78 -8.98 16.22 -6.00
C LEU A 78 -10.25 15.54 -6.54
N ALA A 79 -10.66 14.45 -5.90
CA ALA A 79 -11.91 13.75 -6.18
C ALA A 79 -12.40 13.02 -4.93
N ALA A 80 -13.68 13.18 -4.60
CA ALA A 80 -14.35 12.48 -3.51
C ALA A 80 -15.42 11.51 -4.04
N GLY A 81 -15.96 10.65 -3.17
CA GLY A 81 -16.98 9.66 -3.53
C GLY A 81 -16.49 8.59 -4.50
N LEU A 82 -15.22 8.24 -4.43
CA LEU A 82 -14.62 7.09 -5.09
C LEU A 82 -15.00 5.80 -4.35
N GLN A 83 -14.67 4.65 -4.90
CA GLN A 83 -14.92 3.36 -4.26
C GLN A 83 -13.59 2.67 -3.93
N HIS A 84 -13.07 2.90 -2.72
CA HIS A 84 -11.83 2.31 -2.23
C HIS A 84 -10.62 2.56 -3.16
N PRO A 85 -10.22 3.83 -3.39
CA PRO A 85 -9.09 4.16 -4.26
C PRO A 85 -7.78 3.62 -3.66
N ARG A 86 -7.06 2.82 -4.45
CA ARG A 86 -5.86 2.09 -3.99
C ARG A 86 -4.57 2.57 -4.62
N SER A 87 -4.64 3.07 -5.84
CA SER A 87 -3.48 3.55 -6.56
C SER A 87 -3.85 4.74 -7.43
N VAL A 88 -2.89 5.60 -7.68
CA VAL A 88 -3.01 6.75 -8.58
C VAL A 88 -1.87 6.72 -9.59
N TYR A 89 -2.16 7.07 -10.84
CA TYR A 89 -1.20 7.14 -11.92
C TYR A 89 -1.45 8.39 -12.77
N VAL A 90 -0.43 9.18 -13.02
CA VAL A 90 -0.55 10.40 -13.81
C VAL A 90 -0.12 10.12 -15.25
N LEU A 91 -1.03 10.31 -16.19
CA LEU A 91 -0.74 10.17 -17.62
C LEU A 91 0.10 11.35 -18.15
N PRO A 92 0.83 11.17 -19.26
CA PRO A 92 1.67 12.22 -19.83
C PRO A 92 0.93 13.52 -20.17
N ASN A 93 -0.38 13.45 -20.47
CA ASN A 93 -1.21 14.62 -20.73
C ASN A 93 -1.72 15.31 -19.43
N GLY A 94 -1.47 14.73 -18.27
CA GLY A 94 -1.89 15.28 -16.97
C GLY A 94 -3.15 14.65 -16.39
N ASP A 95 -3.86 13.84 -17.15
CA ASP A 95 -4.99 13.07 -16.61
C ASP A 95 -4.55 12.17 -15.48
N VAL A 96 -5.39 11.98 -14.48
CA VAL A 96 -5.14 11.11 -13.33
C VAL A 96 -5.99 9.85 -13.43
N LEU A 97 -5.35 8.70 -13.47
CA LEU A 97 -6.00 7.40 -13.35
C LEU A 97 -6.04 6.99 -11.89
N VAL A 98 -7.22 6.63 -11.40
CA VAL A 98 -7.44 6.15 -10.03
C VAL A 98 -7.90 4.70 -10.09
N VAL A 99 -7.12 3.81 -9.48
CA VAL A 99 -7.51 2.40 -9.32
C VAL A 99 -8.45 2.28 -8.13
N GLU A 100 -9.66 1.83 -8.39
CA GLU A 100 -10.68 1.55 -7.39
C GLU A 100 -10.85 0.03 -7.28
N SER A 101 -10.32 -0.57 -6.20
CA SER A 101 -10.28 -2.02 -6.06
C SER A 101 -10.21 -2.47 -4.60
N ASN A 102 -10.49 -3.75 -4.38
CA ASN A 102 -10.28 -4.43 -3.11
C ASN A 102 -9.62 -5.79 -3.37
N GLY A 103 -9.11 -6.43 -2.31
CA GLY A 103 -8.55 -7.77 -2.40
C GLY A 103 -9.57 -8.84 -2.80
N PRO A 104 -9.13 -9.90 -3.47
CA PRO A 104 -9.99 -11.01 -3.80
C PRO A 104 -10.57 -11.64 -2.53
N LYS A 105 -11.76 -12.24 -2.63
CA LYS A 105 -12.37 -12.93 -1.51
C LYS A 105 -11.54 -14.16 -1.15
N ALA A 106 -10.88 -14.12 0.01
CA ALA A 106 -10.17 -15.29 0.51
C ALA A 106 -11.13 -16.32 1.10
N PRO A 107 -10.92 -17.63 0.86
CA PRO A 107 -11.68 -18.67 1.53
C PRO A 107 -11.34 -18.71 3.02
N VAL A 108 -12.33 -19.06 3.83
CA VAL A 108 -12.16 -19.21 5.29
C VAL A 108 -11.89 -20.69 5.57
N PHE A 109 -10.63 -21.04 5.82
CA PHE A 109 -10.23 -22.42 6.13
C PHE A 109 -9.91 -22.64 7.62
N ARG A 110 -9.57 -21.57 8.34
CA ARG A 110 -9.09 -21.63 9.72
C ARG A 110 -9.85 -20.62 10.60
N PRO A 111 -9.97 -20.83 11.92
CA PRO A 111 -10.53 -19.87 12.85
C PRO A 111 -9.87 -18.47 12.74
N LYS A 112 -8.55 -18.42 12.49
CA LYS A 112 -7.81 -17.18 12.29
C LYS A 112 -8.33 -16.39 11.08
N ASP A 113 -8.70 -17.06 10.00
CA ASP A 113 -9.21 -16.41 8.77
C ASP A 113 -10.56 -15.72 9.06
N LEU A 114 -11.39 -16.32 9.92
CA LEU A 114 -12.64 -15.73 10.36
C LEU A 114 -12.38 -14.46 11.19
N ILE A 115 -11.44 -14.52 12.13
CA ILE A 115 -11.05 -13.36 12.98
C ILE A 115 -10.52 -12.24 12.09
N THR A 116 -9.61 -12.56 11.17
CA THR A 116 -9.07 -11.59 10.19
C THR A 116 -10.19 -10.96 9.36
N GLY A 117 -11.17 -11.75 8.91
CA GLY A 117 -12.32 -11.25 8.17
C GLY A 117 -13.19 -10.28 8.99
N VAL A 118 -13.36 -10.52 10.28
CA VAL A 118 -14.07 -9.62 11.20
C VAL A 118 -13.26 -8.34 11.42
N VAL A 119 -11.95 -8.45 11.67
CA VAL A 119 -11.05 -7.30 11.82
C VAL A 119 -11.09 -6.40 10.58
N GLN A 120 -11.00 -6.95 9.38
CA GLN A 120 -11.09 -6.21 8.13
C GLN A 120 -12.44 -5.50 7.95
N LEU A 121 -13.55 -6.13 8.40
CA LEU A 121 -14.86 -5.50 8.35
C LEU A 121 -14.91 -4.25 9.25
N PHE A 122 -14.42 -4.35 10.48
CA PHE A 122 -14.38 -3.22 11.41
C PHE A 122 -13.37 -2.14 11.01
N ALA A 123 -12.31 -2.50 10.31
CA ALA A 123 -11.32 -1.56 9.80
C ALA A 123 -11.77 -0.78 8.55
N GLY A 124 -12.98 -1.01 8.06
CA GLY A 124 -13.48 -0.37 6.83
C GLY A 124 -12.90 -0.93 5.52
N ALA A 125 -12.10 -2.00 5.60
CA ALA A 125 -11.43 -2.59 4.45
C ALA A 125 -12.34 -3.44 3.55
N LYS A 126 -13.61 -3.64 3.90
CA LYS A 126 -14.61 -4.36 3.08
C LYS A 126 -15.55 -3.40 2.35
N ALA A 127 -14.97 -2.44 1.63
CA ALA A 127 -15.74 -1.64 0.68
C ALA A 127 -16.26 -2.49 -0.49
N LYS A 128 -17.27 -2.00 -1.20
CA LYS A 128 -17.71 -2.63 -2.45
C LYS A 128 -16.54 -2.68 -3.43
N ASP A 129 -16.36 -3.84 -4.02
CA ASP A 129 -15.34 -4.08 -5.01
C ASP A 129 -15.74 -3.38 -6.32
N ALA A 130 -15.05 -2.30 -6.66
CA ALA A 130 -15.31 -1.57 -7.90
C ALA A 130 -14.58 -2.19 -9.09
N ASN A 131 -13.41 -2.79 -8.87
CA ASN A 131 -12.59 -3.47 -9.88
C ASN A 131 -12.46 -2.68 -11.19
N ARG A 132 -12.20 -1.37 -11.08
CA ARG A 132 -12.14 -0.44 -12.20
C ARG A 132 -11.01 0.57 -12.07
N ILE A 133 -10.73 1.25 -13.15
CA ILE A 133 -9.90 2.46 -13.19
C ILE A 133 -10.78 3.63 -13.59
N THR A 134 -10.77 4.68 -12.79
CA THR A 134 -11.46 5.95 -13.06
C THR A 134 -10.47 6.97 -13.56
N LEU A 135 -10.81 7.70 -14.62
CA LEU A 135 -10.06 8.84 -15.12
C LEU A 135 -10.64 10.12 -14.57
N LEU A 136 -9.74 10.97 -14.09
CA LEU A 136 -10.01 12.35 -13.67
C LEU A 136 -9.26 13.29 -14.62
N ARG A 137 -9.96 14.24 -15.24
CA ARG A 137 -9.39 15.23 -16.15
C ARG A 137 -9.80 16.63 -15.72
N ASP A 138 -8.83 17.50 -15.69
CA ASP A 138 -8.99 18.94 -15.55
C ASP A 138 -8.97 19.55 -16.96
N THR A 139 -10.15 19.94 -17.49
CA THR A 139 -10.25 20.45 -18.86
C THR A 139 -10.03 21.96 -18.95
N ASN A 140 -10.14 22.67 -17.83
CA ASN A 140 -10.02 24.13 -17.76
C ASN A 140 -8.66 24.59 -17.19
N GLY A 141 -7.84 23.67 -16.64
CA GLY A 141 -6.50 23.95 -16.15
C GLY A 141 -6.45 24.63 -14.77
N ASP A 142 -7.53 24.55 -13.98
CA ASP A 142 -7.59 25.16 -12.65
C ASP A 142 -7.04 24.25 -11.52
N GLY A 143 -6.64 23.02 -11.85
CA GLY A 143 -6.11 22.04 -10.92
C GLY A 143 -7.18 21.21 -10.22
N ILE A 144 -8.46 21.35 -10.61
CA ILE A 144 -9.60 20.58 -10.11
C ILE A 144 -10.25 19.83 -11.28
N PRO A 145 -10.29 18.50 -11.26
CA PRO A 145 -10.93 17.74 -12.33
C PRO A 145 -12.42 18.06 -12.46
N ASP A 146 -12.84 18.46 -13.64
CA ASP A 146 -14.22 18.73 -14.03
C ASP A 146 -14.84 17.58 -14.85
N GLN A 147 -14.02 16.62 -15.30
CA GLN A 147 -14.47 15.42 -15.97
C GLN A 147 -14.04 14.17 -15.18
N ARG A 148 -15.00 13.27 -14.94
CA ARG A 148 -14.77 11.97 -14.31
C ARG A 148 -15.45 10.87 -15.13
N THR A 149 -14.68 9.87 -15.57
CA THR A 149 -15.20 8.76 -16.39
C THR A 149 -14.64 7.42 -15.92
N VAL A 150 -15.37 6.34 -16.15
CA VAL A 150 -14.83 4.98 -16.01
C VAL A 150 -13.89 4.74 -17.19
N PHE A 151 -12.60 4.58 -16.93
CA PHE A 151 -11.56 4.41 -17.93
C PHE A 151 -11.39 2.95 -18.37
N LEU A 152 -11.37 2.05 -17.40
CA LEU A 152 -11.40 0.58 -17.55
C LEU A 152 -12.26 -0.03 -16.46
N ASP A 153 -13.02 -1.05 -16.76
CA ASP A 153 -13.82 -1.80 -15.81
C ASP A 153 -13.63 -3.32 -15.94
N HIS A 154 -14.37 -4.08 -15.13
CA HIS A 154 -14.33 -5.55 -15.14
C HIS A 154 -12.91 -6.13 -14.96
N LEU A 155 -12.08 -5.46 -14.15
CA LEU A 155 -10.74 -5.91 -13.80
C LEU A 155 -10.80 -6.92 -12.64
N ASN A 156 -9.68 -7.57 -12.33
CA ASN A 156 -9.58 -8.51 -11.21
C ASN A 156 -8.65 -7.98 -10.13
N SER A 157 -9.21 -7.28 -9.13
CA SER A 157 -8.42 -6.65 -8.05
C SER A 157 -7.19 -5.93 -8.59
N PRO A 158 -7.35 -4.91 -9.47
CA PRO A 158 -6.22 -4.19 -10.06
C PRO A 158 -5.49 -3.35 -9.00
N PHE A 159 -4.17 -3.13 -9.21
CA PHE A 159 -3.39 -2.24 -8.35
C PHE A 159 -2.38 -1.39 -9.12
N GLY A 160 -1.40 -2.00 -9.77
CA GLY A 160 -0.33 -1.32 -10.47
C GLY A 160 -0.72 -0.92 -11.90
N ILE A 161 -0.27 0.25 -12.33
CA ILE A 161 -0.42 0.74 -13.71
C ILE A 161 0.95 1.16 -14.23
N ALA A 162 1.23 0.87 -15.50
CA ALA A 162 2.36 1.42 -16.24
C ALA A 162 1.95 1.70 -17.69
N LEU A 163 2.37 2.85 -18.22
CA LEU A 163 2.19 3.21 -19.62
C LEU A 163 3.55 3.19 -20.33
N VAL A 164 3.65 2.46 -21.45
CA VAL A 164 4.85 2.45 -22.29
C VAL A 164 4.42 2.65 -23.76
N GLY A 165 4.70 3.82 -24.30
CA GLY A 165 4.21 4.20 -25.62
C GLY A 165 2.67 4.19 -25.65
N HIS A 166 2.12 3.38 -26.54
CA HIS A 166 0.67 3.21 -26.70
C HIS A 166 0.13 1.92 -26.02
N ASP A 167 0.88 1.32 -25.12
CA ASP A 167 0.48 0.15 -24.35
C ASP A 167 0.29 0.52 -22.88
N LEU A 168 -0.95 0.44 -22.39
CA LEU A 168 -1.25 0.55 -20.96
C LEU A 168 -1.23 -0.84 -20.33
N TYR A 169 -0.40 -1.01 -19.31
CA TYR A 169 -0.30 -2.23 -18.53
C TYR A 169 -1.02 -2.05 -17.20
N VAL A 170 -1.84 -3.04 -16.83
CA VAL A 170 -2.53 -3.10 -15.55
C VAL A 170 -2.18 -4.41 -14.87
N ALA A 171 -1.58 -4.33 -13.69
CA ALA A 171 -1.36 -5.49 -12.85
C ALA A 171 -2.63 -5.77 -12.02
N ASN A 172 -3.35 -6.80 -12.41
CA ASN A 172 -4.37 -7.45 -11.60
C ASN A 172 -3.72 -8.36 -10.56
N THR A 173 -4.49 -8.87 -9.61
CA THR A 173 -3.96 -9.80 -8.59
C THR A 173 -3.35 -11.07 -9.19
N ASP A 174 -3.79 -11.51 -10.37
CA ASP A 174 -3.46 -12.79 -11.01
C ASP A 174 -2.77 -12.68 -12.38
N ALA A 175 -2.67 -11.48 -12.95
CA ALA A 175 -2.07 -11.31 -14.28
C ALA A 175 -1.66 -9.84 -14.55
N ILE A 176 -0.65 -9.64 -15.40
CA ILE A 176 -0.43 -8.36 -16.07
C ILE A 176 -1.21 -8.36 -17.38
N MET A 177 -2.14 -7.41 -17.53
CA MET A 177 -2.93 -7.20 -18.73
C MET A 177 -2.39 -6.01 -19.53
N ARG A 178 -2.37 -6.10 -20.84
CA ARG A 178 -2.01 -5.03 -21.78
C ARG A 178 -3.24 -4.55 -22.53
N TYR A 179 -3.42 -3.23 -22.57
CA TYR A 179 -4.51 -2.56 -23.29
C TYR A 179 -3.94 -1.54 -24.27
N PRO A 180 -4.47 -1.43 -25.52
CA PRO A 180 -4.10 -0.35 -26.41
C PRO A 180 -4.55 0.99 -25.82
N TYR A 181 -3.66 1.98 -25.83
CA TYR A 181 -3.91 3.32 -25.34
C TYR A 181 -3.68 4.36 -26.41
N GLN A 182 -4.54 5.36 -26.46
CA GLN A 182 -4.39 6.55 -27.31
C GLN A 182 -4.42 7.80 -26.42
N ASP A 183 -3.53 8.75 -26.74
CA ASP A 183 -3.47 10.00 -25.98
C ASP A 183 -4.81 10.73 -26.01
N GLY A 184 -5.23 11.19 -24.83
CA GLY A 184 -6.47 11.94 -24.66
C GLY A 184 -7.76 11.14 -24.65
N GLN A 185 -7.73 9.81 -24.85
CA GLN A 185 -8.94 8.99 -24.70
C GLN A 185 -9.43 8.98 -23.25
N THR A 186 -10.74 8.89 -23.06
CA THR A 186 -11.39 8.91 -21.73
C THR A 186 -11.90 7.56 -21.28
N SER A 187 -11.82 6.55 -22.14
CA SER A 187 -12.16 5.16 -21.84
C SER A 187 -11.45 4.22 -22.80
N ILE A 188 -11.17 3.00 -22.35
CA ILE A 188 -10.70 1.90 -23.19
C ILE A 188 -11.78 0.84 -23.25
N THR A 189 -12.33 0.61 -24.44
CA THR A 189 -13.34 -0.45 -24.72
C THR A 189 -12.72 -1.69 -25.35
N ALA A 190 -11.47 -1.59 -25.80
CA ALA A 190 -10.73 -2.71 -26.35
C ALA A 190 -10.48 -3.78 -25.29
N LYS A 191 -10.65 -5.06 -25.69
CA LYS A 191 -10.34 -6.18 -24.81
C LYS A 191 -8.83 -6.22 -24.52
N GLY A 192 -8.46 -6.32 -23.24
CA GLY A 192 -7.08 -6.52 -22.83
C GLY A 192 -6.50 -7.86 -23.27
N THR A 193 -5.21 -7.88 -23.52
CA THR A 193 -4.42 -9.10 -23.77
C THR A 193 -3.58 -9.42 -22.54
N LYS A 194 -3.59 -10.66 -22.09
CA LYS A 194 -2.73 -11.08 -21.00
C LYS A 194 -1.27 -11.12 -21.46
N LEU A 195 -0.40 -10.43 -20.75
CA LEU A 195 1.04 -10.46 -20.97
C LEU A 195 1.69 -11.65 -20.24
N THR A 196 1.38 -11.80 -18.95
CA THR A 196 1.91 -12.89 -18.11
C THR A 196 0.95 -13.17 -16.95
N ASP A 197 0.99 -14.39 -16.43
CA ASP A 197 0.30 -14.74 -15.19
C ASP A 197 1.09 -14.23 -13.97
N LEU A 198 0.39 -13.88 -12.91
CA LEU A 198 0.96 -13.54 -11.61
C LEU A 198 0.43 -14.51 -10.55
N PRO A 199 1.16 -14.77 -9.47
CA PRO A 199 0.67 -15.57 -8.37
C PRO A 199 -0.55 -14.90 -7.72
N GLY A 200 -1.75 -15.31 -8.10
CA GLY A 200 -3.02 -15.00 -7.45
C GLY A 200 -3.37 -16.15 -6.50
N GLY A 201 -4.38 -16.91 -6.81
CA GLY A 201 -4.72 -18.14 -6.13
C GLY A 201 -5.76 -17.96 -5.03
N PRO A 202 -6.23 -19.07 -4.39
CA PRO A 202 -7.33 -19.00 -3.46
C PRO A 202 -6.97 -18.21 -2.19
N ILE A 203 -5.70 -18.22 -1.76
CA ILE A 203 -5.17 -17.40 -0.67
C ILE A 203 -4.13 -16.46 -1.26
N ASP A 204 -4.35 -15.16 -1.11
CA ASP A 204 -3.46 -14.10 -1.56
C ASP A 204 -3.59 -12.92 -0.60
N HIS A 205 -3.05 -13.08 0.63
CA HIS A 205 -3.18 -12.06 1.67
C HIS A 205 -2.53 -10.74 1.22
N HIS A 206 -1.42 -10.83 0.48
CA HIS A 206 -0.75 -9.67 -0.12
C HIS A 206 -1.03 -9.61 -1.63
N TRP A 207 -2.29 -9.34 -1.96
CA TRP A 207 -2.85 -9.38 -3.31
C TRP A 207 -2.38 -8.25 -4.22
N THR A 208 -1.90 -7.14 -3.66
CA THR A 208 -1.45 -5.98 -4.43
C THR A 208 -0.24 -6.34 -5.29
N LYS A 209 -0.25 -5.84 -6.53
CA LYS A 209 0.82 -6.03 -7.50
C LYS A 209 1.26 -4.64 -7.99
N SER A 210 2.22 -4.02 -7.27
CA SER A 210 2.83 -2.77 -7.73
C SER A 210 3.50 -2.99 -9.09
N LEU A 211 3.43 -2.02 -10.00
CA LEU A 211 3.95 -2.14 -11.36
C LEU A 211 4.74 -0.91 -11.75
N LEU A 212 5.91 -1.12 -12.34
CA LEU A 212 6.80 -0.06 -12.80
C LEU A 212 7.48 -0.48 -14.11
N ALA A 213 7.47 0.40 -15.12
CA ALA A 213 8.24 0.17 -16.34
C ALA A 213 9.72 0.51 -16.15
N SER A 214 10.62 -0.21 -16.84
CA SER A 214 12.02 0.22 -16.96
C SER A 214 12.13 1.55 -17.70
N PRO A 215 13.18 2.33 -17.46
CA PRO A 215 13.36 3.63 -18.13
C PRO A 215 13.40 3.54 -19.65
N ASP A 216 13.91 2.45 -20.21
CA ASP A 216 13.95 2.17 -21.66
C ASP A 216 12.65 1.55 -22.20
N GLY A 217 11.69 1.24 -21.31
CA GLY A 217 10.43 0.63 -21.65
C GLY A 217 10.50 -0.83 -22.10
N SER A 218 11.64 -1.50 -22.00
CA SER A 218 11.80 -2.90 -22.44
C SER A 218 11.26 -3.91 -21.42
N LYS A 219 11.23 -3.55 -20.14
CA LYS A 219 10.84 -4.41 -19.01
C LYS A 219 9.73 -3.78 -18.16
N LEU A 220 9.04 -4.65 -17.44
CA LEU A 220 8.15 -4.26 -16.33
C LEU A 220 8.67 -4.92 -15.05
N TYR A 221 8.68 -4.15 -13.97
CA TYR A 221 8.96 -4.65 -12.63
C TYR A 221 7.67 -4.74 -11.84
N VAL A 222 7.41 -5.89 -11.22
CA VAL A 222 6.18 -6.11 -10.46
C VAL A 222 6.48 -6.63 -9.07
N GLY A 223 5.91 -5.98 -8.06
CA GLY A 223 5.95 -6.45 -6.68
C GLY A 223 4.94 -7.58 -6.47
N VAL A 224 5.41 -8.72 -6.02
CA VAL A 224 4.61 -9.91 -5.72
C VAL A 224 4.73 -10.22 -4.23
N GLY A 225 3.70 -9.88 -3.47
CA GLY A 225 3.68 -10.14 -2.03
C GLY A 225 3.58 -11.62 -1.68
N SER A 226 3.95 -11.97 -0.45
CA SER A 226 3.83 -13.33 0.07
C SER A 226 2.36 -13.79 0.12
N ASN A 227 2.16 -15.10 0.12
CA ASN A 227 0.83 -15.69 0.29
C ASN A 227 0.25 -15.44 1.69
N CYS A 228 1.12 -15.39 2.70
CA CYS A 228 0.71 -15.26 4.10
C CYS A 228 1.77 -14.53 4.94
N ASN A 229 1.57 -14.47 6.28
CA ASN A 229 2.45 -13.69 7.17
C ASN A 229 3.90 -14.21 7.23
N VAL A 230 4.07 -15.52 7.42
CA VAL A 230 5.39 -16.13 7.71
C VAL A 230 5.58 -17.53 7.09
N GLY A 231 4.89 -17.84 6.00
CA GLY A 231 4.94 -19.14 5.33
C GLY A 231 4.08 -20.23 6.00
N GLU A 232 3.09 -19.85 6.79
CA GLU A 232 2.21 -20.79 7.52
C GLU A 232 1.29 -21.62 6.63
N ASN A 233 1.18 -21.28 5.34
CA ASN A 233 0.49 -22.09 4.33
C ASN A 233 1.41 -23.08 3.60
N GLY A 234 2.66 -23.20 4.08
CA GLY A 234 3.73 -24.00 3.50
C GLY A 234 4.58 -23.23 2.48
N LEU A 235 5.86 -23.52 2.44
CA LEU A 235 6.82 -22.82 1.57
C LEU A 235 6.53 -23.00 0.07
N GLN A 236 5.83 -24.05 -0.32
CA GLN A 236 5.41 -24.25 -1.70
C GLN A 236 4.37 -23.21 -2.15
N ALA A 237 3.50 -22.74 -1.22
CA ALA A 237 2.55 -21.66 -1.50
C ALA A 237 3.24 -20.31 -1.71
N GLU A 238 4.50 -20.19 -1.32
CA GLU A 238 5.35 -19.00 -1.45
C GLU A 238 6.27 -19.06 -2.68
N TYR A 239 6.12 -20.06 -3.55
CA TYR A 239 6.94 -20.17 -4.75
C TYR A 239 6.82 -18.91 -5.61
N GLU A 240 7.96 -18.27 -5.91
CA GLU A 240 8.09 -17.00 -6.64
C GLU A 240 7.30 -15.81 -6.03
N ARG A 241 6.90 -15.89 -4.76
CA ARG A 241 6.29 -14.82 -3.98
C ARG A 241 7.31 -14.14 -3.06
N ALA A 242 6.87 -13.12 -2.32
CA ALA A 242 7.74 -12.25 -1.52
C ALA A 242 8.94 -11.77 -2.35
N ALA A 243 8.65 -11.26 -3.54
CA ALA A 243 9.63 -11.03 -4.58
C ALA A 243 9.29 -9.80 -5.44
N ILE A 244 10.29 -9.30 -6.11
CA ILE A 244 10.13 -8.36 -7.23
C ILE A 244 10.49 -9.13 -8.49
N TRP A 245 9.57 -9.19 -9.46
CA TRP A 245 9.81 -9.82 -10.73
C TRP A 245 10.24 -8.80 -11.78
N GLU A 246 11.09 -9.21 -12.69
CA GLU A 246 11.38 -8.53 -13.95
C GLU A 246 10.68 -9.31 -15.07
N VAL A 247 9.80 -8.63 -15.80
CA VAL A 247 9.00 -9.21 -16.88
C VAL A 247 9.43 -8.58 -18.20
N ASP A 248 9.77 -9.40 -19.19
CA ASP A 248 10.04 -8.95 -20.54
C ASP A 248 8.73 -8.48 -21.22
N ARG A 249 8.67 -7.22 -21.61
CA ARG A 249 7.45 -6.61 -22.15
C ARG A 249 7.04 -7.17 -23.52
N ALA A 250 7.98 -7.67 -24.31
CA ALA A 250 7.69 -8.22 -25.63
C ALA A 250 7.15 -9.65 -25.56
N THR A 251 7.66 -10.46 -24.65
CA THR A 251 7.39 -11.90 -24.59
C THR A 251 6.51 -12.32 -23.41
N GLY A 252 6.44 -11.52 -22.32
CA GLY A 252 5.83 -11.88 -21.05
C GLY A 252 6.66 -12.84 -20.20
N ALA A 253 7.85 -13.26 -20.67
CA ALA A 253 8.76 -14.06 -19.87
C ALA A 253 9.24 -13.28 -18.64
N HIS A 254 9.32 -13.96 -17.49
CA HIS A 254 9.73 -13.31 -16.24
C HIS A 254 10.86 -14.07 -15.55
N ARG A 255 11.53 -13.37 -14.65
CA ARG A 255 12.44 -13.92 -13.64
C ARG A 255 12.24 -13.21 -12.31
N VAL A 256 12.60 -13.87 -11.23
CA VAL A 256 12.71 -13.22 -9.92
C VAL A 256 13.93 -12.29 -9.94
N PHE A 257 13.69 -10.97 -9.89
CA PHE A 257 14.75 -9.96 -9.85
C PHE A 257 15.35 -9.85 -8.44
N ALA A 258 14.49 -9.81 -7.40
CA ALA A 258 14.89 -9.82 -6.00
C ALA A 258 13.89 -10.64 -5.19
N SER A 259 14.36 -11.27 -4.11
CA SER A 259 13.54 -12.16 -3.28
C SER A 259 13.67 -11.83 -1.79
N GLY A 260 12.78 -12.39 -0.97
CA GLY A 260 12.77 -12.17 0.47
C GLY A 260 12.24 -10.79 0.88
N VAL A 261 11.56 -10.07 -0.01
CA VAL A 261 10.81 -8.83 0.26
C VAL A 261 9.37 -9.23 0.53
N ARG A 262 8.96 -9.33 1.79
CA ARG A 262 7.68 -9.93 2.18
C ARG A 262 6.47 -9.42 1.40
N ASN A 263 6.28 -8.11 1.34
CA ASN A 263 5.20 -7.47 0.59
C ASN A 263 5.67 -6.16 -0.04
N PRO A 264 6.24 -6.19 -1.25
CA PRO A 264 6.70 -5.00 -1.96
C PRO A 264 5.51 -4.24 -2.57
N THR A 265 4.99 -3.25 -1.85
CA THR A 265 3.76 -2.53 -2.19
C THR A 265 3.95 -1.33 -3.10
N GLY A 266 5.19 -0.86 -3.27
CA GLY A 266 5.53 0.25 -4.16
C GLY A 266 6.91 0.08 -4.75
N LEU A 267 7.08 0.50 -6.01
CA LEU A 267 8.33 0.49 -6.77
C LEU A 267 8.54 1.84 -7.46
N GLN A 268 9.76 2.38 -7.40
CA GLN A 268 10.12 3.64 -8.09
C GLN A 268 11.59 3.63 -8.51
N TRP A 269 11.90 4.31 -9.60
CA TRP A 269 13.27 4.65 -9.96
C TRP A 269 13.72 5.90 -9.19
N GLU A 270 14.85 5.82 -8.51
CA GLU A 270 15.46 7.00 -7.90
C GLU A 270 16.10 7.85 -9.03
N PRO A 271 15.70 9.12 -9.17
CA PRO A 271 16.01 9.88 -10.39
C PRO A 271 17.48 10.25 -10.56
N THR A 272 18.27 10.31 -9.48
CA THR A 272 19.69 10.71 -9.52
C THR A 272 20.59 9.55 -9.94
N THR A 273 20.34 8.36 -9.43
CA THR A 273 21.20 7.18 -9.63
C THR A 273 20.61 6.15 -10.59
N GLY A 274 19.32 6.26 -10.91
CA GLY A 274 18.59 5.27 -11.70
C GLY A 274 18.40 3.93 -11.00
N LYS A 275 18.61 3.84 -9.68
CA LYS A 275 18.38 2.61 -8.91
C LYS A 275 16.90 2.36 -8.69
N LEU A 276 16.52 1.09 -8.73
CA LEU A 276 15.19 0.66 -8.31
C LEU A 276 15.09 0.73 -6.79
N TRP A 277 14.03 1.34 -6.29
CA TRP A 277 13.66 1.39 -4.88
C TRP A 277 12.32 0.74 -4.65
N ALA A 278 12.16 0.13 -3.47
CA ALA A 278 10.91 -0.48 -3.02
C ALA A 278 10.56 -0.05 -1.60
N ILE A 279 9.27 0.03 -1.31
CA ILE A 279 8.75 -0.02 0.05
C ILE A 279 8.17 -1.39 0.32
N ALA A 280 8.30 -1.88 1.54
CA ALA A 280 7.81 -3.18 1.92
C ALA A 280 7.16 -3.20 3.29
N ASN A 281 6.05 -3.95 3.39
CA ASN A 281 5.46 -4.32 4.67
C ASN A 281 6.12 -5.59 5.19
N GLU A 282 6.62 -5.52 6.41
CA GLU A 282 7.24 -6.63 7.10
C GLU A 282 6.22 -7.50 7.87
N ARG A 283 6.73 -8.57 8.50
CA ARG A 283 5.88 -9.53 9.19
C ARG A 283 5.33 -9.00 10.50
N ASP A 284 4.14 -9.48 10.83
CA ASP A 284 3.43 -9.21 12.07
C ASP A 284 3.64 -10.31 13.13
N GLU A 285 3.10 -10.12 14.33
CA GLU A 285 2.96 -11.14 15.39
C GLU A 285 4.26 -11.52 16.13
N ILE A 286 5.27 -10.64 16.14
CA ILE A 286 6.49 -10.82 16.96
C ILE A 286 6.85 -9.63 17.84
N GLY A 287 5.88 -8.82 18.15
CA GLY A 287 5.97 -7.70 19.06
C GLY A 287 5.43 -6.40 18.46
N PRO A 288 5.05 -5.43 19.30
CA PRO A 288 4.51 -4.15 18.85
C PRO A 288 5.57 -3.30 18.13
N ASP A 289 6.84 -3.60 18.34
CA ASP A 289 7.99 -2.88 17.80
C ASP A 289 8.80 -3.70 16.79
N LEU A 290 8.26 -4.85 16.33
CA LEU A 290 8.83 -5.70 15.29
C LEU A 290 7.78 -6.16 14.29
N VAL A 291 8.07 -6.08 13.00
CA VAL A 291 9.34 -5.66 12.38
C VAL A 291 9.11 -4.26 11.80
N PRO A 292 10.10 -3.37 11.80
CA PRO A 292 9.96 -2.10 11.09
C PRO A 292 9.72 -2.36 9.61
N ASP A 293 8.66 -1.76 9.08
CA ASP A 293 8.47 -1.63 7.64
C ASP A 293 9.59 -0.76 7.05
N TYR A 294 9.88 -0.88 5.75
CA TYR A 294 11.07 -0.23 5.23
C TYR A 294 10.98 0.30 3.80
N LEU A 295 11.90 1.20 3.49
CA LEU A 295 12.25 1.70 2.18
C LEU A 295 13.67 1.23 1.86
N THR A 296 13.89 0.61 0.69
CA THR A 296 15.20 0.04 0.33
C THR A 296 15.48 0.11 -1.17
N SER A 297 16.78 0.24 -1.51
CA SER A 297 17.26 0.03 -2.87
C SER A 297 17.24 -1.47 -3.20
N VAL A 298 16.83 -1.81 -4.42
CA VAL A 298 16.66 -3.20 -4.85
C VAL A 298 17.84 -3.63 -5.72
N GLN A 299 18.49 -4.73 -5.34
CA GLN A 299 19.63 -5.30 -6.05
C GLN A 299 19.20 -6.51 -6.88
N ASP A 300 19.67 -6.62 -8.11
CA ASP A 300 19.46 -7.82 -8.94
C ASP A 300 20.08 -9.06 -8.28
N GLY A 301 19.30 -10.13 -8.13
CA GLY A 301 19.67 -11.32 -7.40
C GLY A 301 19.71 -11.14 -5.86
N GLY A 302 19.30 -9.97 -5.34
CA GLY A 302 19.28 -9.68 -3.91
C GLY A 302 18.27 -10.54 -3.14
N PHE A 303 18.63 -10.87 -1.88
CA PHE A 303 17.75 -11.55 -0.93
C PHE A 303 17.60 -10.69 0.33
N TYR A 304 16.35 -10.40 0.74
CA TYR A 304 16.04 -9.45 1.83
C TYR A 304 15.54 -10.12 3.11
N GLY A 305 15.62 -11.45 3.20
CA GLY A 305 15.48 -12.22 4.44
C GLY A 305 14.21 -13.07 4.54
N TRP A 306 13.03 -12.52 4.21
CA TRP A 306 11.78 -13.25 4.37
C TRP A 306 11.76 -14.57 3.55
N PRO A 307 11.25 -15.70 4.07
CA PRO A 307 10.64 -15.88 5.39
C PRO A 307 11.61 -16.27 6.52
N TYR A 308 12.89 -16.46 6.24
CA TYR A 308 13.85 -17.06 7.17
C TYR A 308 14.47 -16.10 8.17
N SER A 309 14.48 -14.80 7.81
CA SER A 309 14.94 -13.72 8.68
C SER A 309 14.12 -12.47 8.42
N TYR A 310 14.19 -11.52 9.32
CA TYR A 310 13.57 -10.21 9.23
C TYR A 310 14.61 -9.11 9.39
N TYR A 311 14.38 -7.97 8.77
CA TYR A 311 15.25 -6.79 8.78
C TYR A 311 16.74 -7.16 8.65
N GLY A 312 17.09 -7.83 7.54
CA GLY A 312 18.41 -8.40 7.31
C GLY A 312 18.57 -9.78 7.93
N GLN A 313 19.59 -9.95 8.81
CA GLN A 313 20.03 -11.26 9.28
C GLN A 313 19.41 -11.68 10.64
N HIS A 314 18.35 -11.03 11.10
CA HIS A 314 17.67 -11.42 12.33
C HIS A 314 16.80 -12.66 12.06
N LEU A 315 17.21 -13.80 12.64
CA LEU A 315 16.59 -15.10 12.41
C LEU A 315 15.11 -15.11 12.82
N ASP A 316 14.22 -15.58 11.94
CA ASP A 316 12.84 -15.91 12.31
C ASP A 316 12.77 -17.39 12.75
N PRO A 317 12.49 -17.66 14.04
CA PRO A 317 12.52 -19.02 14.56
C PRO A 317 11.31 -19.87 14.13
N ARG A 318 10.25 -19.26 13.59
CA ARG A 318 9.00 -19.97 13.23
C ARG A 318 9.12 -20.76 11.93
N VAL A 319 10.01 -20.37 11.05
CA VAL A 319 10.10 -20.98 9.72
C VAL A 319 11.02 -22.20 9.75
N GLN A 320 10.51 -23.32 9.29
CA GLN A 320 11.26 -24.60 9.25
C GLN A 320 11.12 -25.24 7.86
N PRO A 321 12.19 -25.91 7.35
CA PRO A 321 13.56 -25.94 7.90
C PRO A 321 14.25 -24.58 7.80
N GLN A 322 15.15 -24.30 8.73
CA GLN A 322 15.97 -23.08 8.69
C GLN A 322 16.93 -23.08 7.49
N ARG A 323 17.25 -21.90 6.99
CA ARG A 323 18.19 -21.68 5.87
C ARG A 323 19.29 -20.69 6.27
N PRO A 324 20.24 -21.10 7.15
CA PRO A 324 21.31 -20.22 7.61
C PRO A 324 22.18 -19.69 6.48
N ASP A 325 22.27 -20.40 5.37
CA ASP A 325 22.95 -19.98 4.15
C ASP A 325 22.27 -18.75 3.48
N LEU A 326 20.94 -18.69 3.53
CA LEU A 326 20.18 -17.53 3.05
C LEU A 326 20.22 -16.37 4.05
N VAL A 327 20.05 -16.67 5.34
CA VAL A 327 20.10 -15.66 6.41
C VAL A 327 21.44 -14.92 6.40
N ALA A 328 22.56 -15.63 6.22
CA ALA A 328 23.90 -15.04 6.21
C ALA A 328 24.12 -14.00 5.08
N ARG A 329 23.35 -14.08 4.00
CA ARG A 329 23.44 -13.14 2.87
C ARG A 329 22.25 -12.20 2.74
N ALA A 330 21.33 -12.22 3.71
CA ALA A 330 20.20 -11.31 3.69
C ALA A 330 20.65 -9.84 3.78
N ILE A 331 20.16 -9.05 2.84
CA ILE A 331 20.46 -7.63 2.75
C ILE A 331 19.67 -6.87 3.82
N VAL A 332 20.36 -6.01 4.57
CA VAL A 332 19.71 -5.10 5.50
C VAL A 332 19.06 -3.97 4.71
N PRO A 333 17.78 -3.64 4.94
CA PRO A 333 17.12 -2.51 4.29
C PRO A 333 17.82 -1.17 4.56
N ASP A 334 17.76 -0.26 3.59
CA ASP A 334 18.45 1.04 3.69
C ASP A 334 17.83 1.97 4.73
N TYR A 335 16.50 1.89 4.96
CA TYR A 335 15.80 2.82 5.83
C TYR A 335 14.52 2.22 6.44
N ALA A 336 14.45 2.20 7.76
CA ALA A 336 13.26 1.79 8.50
C ALA A 336 12.23 2.93 8.59
N LEU A 337 10.96 2.58 8.44
CA LEU A 337 9.81 3.49 8.54
C LEU A 337 9.08 3.40 9.88
N SER A 338 9.57 2.60 10.82
CA SER A 338 8.93 2.14 12.05
C SER A 338 8.04 0.90 11.85
N SER A 339 7.69 0.26 12.98
CA SER A 339 6.90 -0.99 12.97
C SER A 339 5.45 -0.75 12.66
N HIS A 340 4.89 -1.63 11.84
CA HIS A 340 3.46 -1.73 11.54
C HIS A 340 2.84 -0.46 10.93
N VAL A 341 3.64 0.42 10.30
CA VAL A 341 3.09 1.61 9.63
C VAL A 341 2.36 1.27 8.33
N ALA A 342 2.58 0.05 7.81
CA ALA A 342 1.99 -0.48 6.58
C ALA A 342 2.13 0.50 5.39
N PRO A 343 3.35 0.75 4.87
CA PRO A 343 3.54 1.60 3.72
C PRO A 343 2.92 0.93 2.47
N LEU A 344 1.95 1.57 1.82
CA LEU A 344 1.23 1.00 0.68
C LEU A 344 1.48 1.75 -0.63
N GLY A 345 2.22 2.83 -0.61
CA GLY A 345 2.62 3.58 -1.79
C GLY A 345 3.70 4.60 -1.48
N PHE A 346 4.54 4.89 -2.45
CA PHE A 346 5.48 5.99 -2.36
C PHE A 346 5.71 6.65 -3.71
N ALA A 347 6.17 7.89 -3.69
CA ALA A 347 6.53 8.64 -4.88
C ALA A 347 7.85 9.39 -4.64
N MET A 348 8.79 9.29 -5.56
CA MET A 348 9.97 10.14 -5.54
C MET A 348 9.56 11.58 -5.82
N SER A 349 10.19 12.53 -5.15
CA SER A 349 9.98 13.95 -5.42
C SER A 349 10.39 14.29 -6.85
N SER A 350 9.62 15.16 -7.48
CA SER A 350 9.93 15.68 -8.83
C SER A 350 10.96 16.81 -8.82
N GLY A 351 11.40 17.26 -7.64
CA GLY A 351 12.32 18.40 -7.51
C GLY A 351 11.66 19.77 -7.74
N HIS A 352 10.33 19.83 -7.89
CA HIS A 352 9.58 21.07 -8.03
C HIS A 352 8.15 20.95 -7.45
N GLY A 353 7.44 22.07 -7.33
CA GLY A 353 6.06 22.11 -6.85
C GLY A 353 5.90 22.06 -5.32
N PHE A 354 6.97 21.73 -4.60
CA PHE A 354 7.05 21.77 -3.14
C PHE A 354 8.16 22.73 -2.69
N PRO A 355 8.17 23.17 -1.41
CA PRO A 355 9.31 23.88 -0.81
C PRO A 355 10.63 23.11 -0.97
N ALA A 356 11.76 23.84 -1.00
CA ALA A 356 13.11 23.27 -1.23
C ALA A 356 13.47 22.11 -0.29
N SER A 357 12.90 22.06 0.92
CA SER A 357 13.08 20.94 1.85
C SER A 357 12.57 19.58 1.32
N TYR A 358 11.78 19.57 0.24
CA TYR A 358 11.21 18.39 -0.39
C TYR A 358 11.73 18.13 -1.81
N GLU A 359 12.81 18.79 -2.23
CA GLU A 359 13.34 18.65 -3.61
C GLU A 359 13.88 17.26 -3.91
N SER A 360 14.53 16.60 -2.95
CA SER A 360 15.14 15.29 -3.16
C SER A 360 14.75 14.34 -2.04
N GLY A 361 14.03 13.28 -2.37
CA GLY A 361 13.56 12.27 -1.43
C GLY A 361 12.32 11.55 -1.88
N ALA A 362 11.73 10.82 -0.96
CA ALA A 362 10.54 10.01 -1.19
C ALA A 362 9.41 10.38 -0.23
N PHE A 363 8.22 10.66 -0.78
CA PHE A 363 6.97 10.67 -0.02
C PHE A 363 6.49 9.24 0.18
N VAL A 364 6.12 8.86 1.40
CA VAL A 364 5.66 7.51 1.75
C VAL A 364 4.30 7.60 2.44
N GLY A 365 3.32 6.87 1.91
CA GLY A 365 1.99 6.75 2.50
C GLY A 365 1.94 5.60 3.49
N GLU A 366 1.81 5.93 4.77
CA GLU A 366 1.71 4.99 5.88
C GLU A 366 0.23 4.73 6.18
N HIS A 367 -0.28 3.56 5.78
CA HIS A 367 -1.69 3.19 5.91
C HIS A 367 -2.11 3.02 7.37
N GLY A 368 -1.20 2.62 8.24
CA GLY A 368 -1.38 2.53 9.68
C GLY A 368 -1.59 1.13 10.24
N SER A 369 -1.18 0.97 11.49
CA SER A 369 -1.13 -0.30 12.22
C SER A 369 -2.51 -0.82 12.62
N TRP A 370 -2.56 -2.12 12.95
CA TRP A 370 -3.75 -2.81 13.48
C TRP A 370 -3.42 -3.69 14.71
N ASP A 371 -2.15 -3.94 14.98
CA ASP A 371 -1.63 -4.85 16.02
C ASP A 371 -0.62 -4.17 16.95
N ARG A 372 -0.70 -2.86 17.09
CA ARG A 372 0.20 -2.06 17.93
C ARG A 372 -0.56 -1.07 18.82
N THR A 373 -0.09 -0.86 20.03
CA THR A 373 -0.57 0.17 20.96
C THR A 373 0.61 1.03 21.42
N PRO A 374 0.58 2.37 21.25
CA PRO A 374 -0.43 3.13 20.49
C PRO A 374 -0.39 2.81 19.00
N LEU A 375 -1.47 3.11 18.29
CA LEU A 375 -1.52 3.02 16.82
C LEU A 375 -0.41 3.86 16.19
N ASN A 376 0.16 3.38 15.07
CA ASN A 376 1.28 3.99 14.37
C ASN A 376 0.99 4.14 12.88
N GLY A 377 1.61 5.11 12.19
CA GLY A 377 1.34 5.44 10.79
C GLY A 377 0.15 6.39 10.64
N TYR A 378 -0.79 6.13 9.71
CA TYR A 378 -1.95 6.96 9.37
C TYR A 378 -1.56 8.37 8.93
N LYS A 379 -0.53 8.47 8.08
CA LYS A 379 0.04 9.74 7.64
C LYS A 379 0.85 9.58 6.35
N VAL A 380 1.26 10.69 5.79
CA VAL A 380 2.28 10.70 4.73
C VAL A 380 3.53 11.35 5.30
N VAL A 381 4.66 10.67 5.15
CA VAL A 381 5.98 11.17 5.55
C VAL A 381 6.84 11.45 4.33
N PHE A 382 7.85 12.29 4.50
CA PHE A 382 8.91 12.52 3.52
C PHE A 382 10.24 12.05 4.09
N VAL A 383 10.91 11.16 3.38
CA VAL A 383 12.27 10.71 3.67
C VAL A 383 13.23 11.49 2.77
N PRO A 384 14.05 12.41 3.32
CA PRO A 384 14.98 13.19 2.50
C PRO A 384 16.10 12.30 1.95
N PHE A 385 16.52 12.58 0.71
CA PHE A 385 17.64 11.90 0.06
C PHE A 385 18.76 12.87 -0.23
N LYS A 386 19.98 12.33 -0.21
CA LYS A 386 21.19 12.96 -0.70
C LYS A 386 22.02 11.92 -1.46
N ASP A 387 22.49 12.28 -2.62
CA ASP A 387 23.28 11.39 -3.48
C ASP A 387 22.58 10.03 -3.74
N GLY A 388 21.24 10.07 -3.92
CA GLY A 388 20.41 8.90 -4.19
C GLY A 388 20.21 7.95 -3.02
N LYS A 389 20.39 8.41 -1.76
CA LYS A 389 20.20 7.63 -0.53
C LYS A 389 19.48 8.43 0.55
N PRO A 390 18.73 7.79 1.44
CA PRO A 390 18.17 8.44 2.61
C PRO A 390 19.24 9.15 3.43
N SER A 391 18.97 10.41 3.84
CA SER A 391 19.99 11.30 4.44
C SER A 391 19.57 11.95 5.74
N GLY A 392 18.39 11.67 6.26
CA GLY A 392 17.89 12.27 7.49
C GLY A 392 16.64 11.56 8.03
N PRO A 393 16.07 12.07 9.12
CA PRO A 393 14.84 11.53 9.68
C PRO A 393 13.65 11.81 8.76
N ALA A 394 12.68 10.88 8.75
CA ALA A 394 11.40 11.09 8.09
C ALA A 394 10.67 12.28 8.73
N GLN A 395 10.02 13.07 7.87
CA GLN A 395 9.28 14.28 8.26
C GLN A 395 7.80 14.08 7.97
N ASP A 396 6.93 14.43 8.91
CA ASP A 396 5.49 14.42 8.69
C ASP A 396 5.11 15.48 7.65
N VAL A 397 4.40 15.09 6.61
CA VAL A 397 3.92 15.96 5.53
C VAL A 397 2.42 16.15 5.60
N VAL A 398 1.69 15.04 5.71
CA VAL A 398 0.22 15.03 5.82
C VAL A 398 -0.18 14.15 6.98
N THR A 399 -0.97 14.70 7.89
CA THR A 399 -1.44 14.05 9.12
C THR A 399 -2.95 14.24 9.29
N GLY A 400 -3.51 13.81 10.42
CA GLY A 400 -4.92 13.99 10.74
C GLY A 400 -5.85 12.92 10.16
N PHE A 401 -5.30 11.86 9.57
CA PHE A 401 -6.08 10.68 9.20
C PHE A 401 -6.55 9.90 10.43
N LEU A 402 -5.78 9.91 11.50
CA LEU A 402 -6.13 9.34 12.81
C LEU A 402 -6.31 10.46 13.82
N ASP A 403 -7.39 10.43 14.60
CA ASP A 403 -7.63 11.34 15.72
C ASP A 403 -7.15 10.77 17.07
N THR A 404 -7.22 11.59 18.11
CA THR A 404 -6.80 11.23 19.47
C THR A 404 -7.69 10.18 20.15
N ASN A 405 -8.87 9.90 19.58
CA ASN A 405 -9.80 8.88 20.06
C ASN A 405 -9.66 7.55 19.32
N ASN A 406 -8.62 7.42 18.46
CA ASN A 406 -8.40 6.31 17.54
C ASN A 406 -9.53 6.14 16.50
N HIS A 407 -10.18 7.24 16.09
CA HIS A 407 -10.99 7.22 14.89
C HIS A 407 -10.12 7.53 13.68
N THR A 408 -10.34 6.81 12.58
CA THR A 408 -9.66 7.09 11.32
C THR A 408 -10.63 7.68 10.30
N HIS A 409 -10.34 8.89 9.83
CA HIS A 409 -11.09 9.56 8.76
C HIS A 409 -10.71 9.01 7.38
N GLY A 410 -9.52 8.45 7.27
CA GLY A 410 -8.97 7.90 6.05
C GLY A 410 -7.65 7.19 6.29
N ARG A 411 -7.10 6.58 5.22
CA ARG A 411 -5.80 5.90 5.26
C ARG A 411 -5.06 6.13 3.94
N PRO A 412 -3.84 6.71 3.97
CA PRO A 412 -3.03 6.90 2.76
C PRO A 412 -2.62 5.56 2.14
N VAL A 413 -2.76 5.44 0.82
CA VAL A 413 -2.34 4.27 0.06
C VAL A 413 -1.41 4.69 -1.08
N GLY A 414 -1.83 4.60 -2.33
CA GLY A 414 -1.04 4.95 -3.49
C GLY A 414 -0.73 6.45 -3.57
N LEU A 415 0.51 6.75 -3.90
CA LEU A 415 0.99 8.11 -4.08
C LEU A 415 1.48 8.32 -5.51
N ALA A 416 1.27 9.51 -6.05
CA ALA A 416 1.88 9.97 -7.30
C ALA A 416 2.19 11.46 -7.22
N VAL A 417 3.12 11.93 -8.03
CA VAL A 417 3.39 13.37 -8.21
C VAL A 417 2.80 13.78 -9.55
N ASP A 418 1.97 14.83 -9.57
CA ASP A 418 1.38 15.35 -10.79
C ASP A 418 2.40 16.21 -11.59
N ARG A 419 2.00 16.64 -12.79
CA ARG A 419 2.87 17.44 -13.67
C ARG A 419 3.27 18.80 -13.11
N THR A 420 2.56 19.30 -12.10
CA THR A 420 2.87 20.56 -11.42
C THR A 420 3.78 20.34 -10.22
N GLY A 421 4.11 19.10 -9.90
CA GLY A 421 4.87 18.68 -8.73
C GLY A 421 4.02 18.51 -7.47
N ALA A 422 2.70 18.60 -7.54
CA ALA A 422 1.83 18.34 -6.40
C ALA A 422 1.70 16.85 -6.12
N LEU A 423 1.60 16.50 -4.85
CA LEU A 423 1.43 15.11 -4.40
C LEU A 423 -0.05 14.73 -4.41
N LEU A 424 -0.36 13.62 -5.07
CA LEU A 424 -1.66 12.96 -5.07
C LEU A 424 -1.62 11.79 -4.09
N ILE A 425 -2.67 11.64 -3.28
CA ILE A 425 -2.77 10.63 -2.22
C ILE A 425 -4.12 9.92 -2.37
N ALA A 426 -4.10 8.64 -2.70
CA ALA A 426 -5.29 7.80 -2.59
C ALA A 426 -5.58 7.54 -1.11
N ASP A 427 -6.83 7.71 -0.71
CA ASP A 427 -7.36 7.46 0.63
C ASP A 427 -8.49 6.44 0.52
N ASP A 428 -8.20 5.18 0.80
CA ASP A 428 -9.10 4.08 0.54
C ASP A 428 -10.29 4.02 1.51
N VAL A 429 -10.11 4.40 2.77
CA VAL A 429 -11.18 4.47 3.77
C VAL A 429 -11.99 5.75 3.62
N GLY A 430 -11.34 6.89 3.34
CA GLY A 430 -12.00 8.17 3.10
C GLY A 430 -12.61 8.30 1.70
N ASN A 431 -12.41 7.31 0.81
CA ASN A 431 -12.97 7.29 -0.55
C ASN A 431 -12.65 8.55 -1.37
N THR A 432 -11.44 9.08 -1.18
CA THR A 432 -11.01 10.38 -1.71
C THR A 432 -9.59 10.27 -2.30
N VAL A 433 -9.31 11.05 -3.33
CA VAL A 433 -7.94 11.38 -3.71
C VAL A 433 -7.67 12.81 -3.24
N TRP A 434 -6.66 12.97 -2.42
CA TRP A 434 -6.20 14.27 -1.93
C TRP A 434 -5.09 14.81 -2.81
N ARG A 435 -5.05 16.14 -3.00
CA ARG A 435 -3.96 16.84 -3.69
C ARG A 435 -3.30 17.81 -2.72
N VAL A 436 -1.99 17.67 -2.56
CA VAL A 436 -1.14 18.49 -1.69
C VAL A 436 -0.15 19.27 -2.55
N SER A 437 -0.07 20.56 -2.36
CA SER A 437 0.84 21.45 -3.10
C SER A 437 1.40 22.54 -2.21
N SER A 438 2.39 23.30 -2.72
CA SER A 438 2.87 24.49 -2.03
C SER A 438 1.75 25.53 -1.90
N ALA A 439 1.63 26.14 -0.71
CA ALA A 439 0.67 27.22 -0.48
C ALA A 439 0.99 28.50 -1.26
N THR A 440 2.22 28.63 -1.77
CA THR A 440 2.67 29.80 -2.55
C THR A 440 2.41 29.70 -4.04
N THR A 441 2.04 28.53 -4.54
CA THR A 441 1.62 28.34 -5.93
C THR A 441 0.13 28.60 -6.05
N ALA A 442 -0.26 29.89 -6.20
CA ALA A 442 -1.58 30.17 -6.72
C ALA A 442 -1.71 29.54 -8.12
N PRO A 443 -2.85 28.94 -8.48
CA PRO A 443 -3.03 28.45 -9.84
C PRO A 443 -2.80 29.62 -10.80
N LYS A 444 -1.94 29.38 -11.83
CA LYS A 444 -1.69 30.38 -12.86
C LYS A 444 -3.01 30.58 -13.60
N PRO A 445 -3.56 31.81 -13.66
CA PRO A 445 -4.78 32.03 -14.42
C PRO A 445 -4.54 31.59 -15.85
N ALA A 446 -5.49 30.84 -16.42
CA ALA A 446 -5.47 30.41 -17.80
C ALA A 446 -5.31 31.62 -18.69
N SER A 447 -4.27 31.68 -19.51
CA SER A 447 -4.02 32.69 -20.52
C SER A 447 -4.70 32.33 -21.83
#